data_360b7c55bf03d29caf21ab0983e2878e
#
_entry.id   360b7c55bf03d29caf21ab0983e2878e
#
_cell.length_a   1.000
_cell.length_b   1.000
_cell.length_c   1.000
_cell.angle_alpha   90.00
_cell.angle_beta   90.00
_cell.angle_gamma   90.00
#
_symmetry.space_group_name_H-M   'P 1'
#
loop_
_entity.id
_entity.type
_entity.pdbx_description
1 polymer ?
#
loop_
_entity_poly.entity_id
_entity_poly.type
_entity_poly.pdbx_seq_one_letter_code
_entity_poly.pdbx_strand_id
1 'polypeptide(L)'
;MNSVGERLREARLARGLTQEQLAKGLATKGFISQIERHRATPSLAKLRLMAERLQLPLGHFTGDRLPMEVTYLRKSAELAVKAKEPARALALVEEAASRPTTANERADLQRIKGTALDALELPAEALVAHQAAAAAAPPDDPELNAAIYAEMGTVLAQQEQFVSAVEADLRAVHWLDRSKQADPGLRARVFSNLGRACYALGQIDQADAYLARALEAATDAESLLRIANAHMGLGITARAKGQLEQAIEHCNRALDIHGRIKQEREANRILNNIGDVHYSAGRLTQARDYQQRCLVRGRDLGDDFVVGVAAGALARYDLDEDKLDEAIAHAREARHASERSGDHLHLALAAAMEGEAAERDFSKLSALLRK
;
A
#
# COMPACT_ATOMS: atom_id res chain seq x y z
N MET A 1 41.53 -13.26 -9.14
CA MET A 1 40.97 -12.13 -8.39
C MET A 1 41.21 -12.38 -6.90
N ASN A 2 41.94 -11.49 -6.21
CA ASN A 2 42.24 -11.67 -4.80
C ASN A 2 40.98 -11.63 -3.96
N SER A 3 40.81 -12.59 -3.07
CA SER A 3 39.65 -12.63 -2.14
C SER A 3 39.72 -11.54 -1.07
N VAL A 4 38.62 -11.30 -0.36
CA VAL A 4 38.57 -10.36 0.80
C VAL A 4 39.66 -10.70 1.81
N GLY A 5 39.89 -11.98 2.07
CA GLY A 5 40.92 -12.44 3.02
C GLY A 5 42.36 -12.14 2.56
N GLU A 6 42.67 -12.34 1.28
CA GLU A 6 43.94 -11.99 0.71
C GLU A 6 44.21 -10.51 0.74
N ARG A 7 43.24 -9.67 0.33
CA ARG A 7 43.36 -8.22 0.37
C ARG A 7 43.52 -7.68 1.79
N LEU A 8 42.80 -8.27 2.75
CA LEU A 8 42.93 -7.92 4.16
C LEU A 8 44.33 -8.23 4.68
N ARG A 9 44.87 -9.40 4.31
CA ARG A 9 46.25 -9.82 4.67
C ARG A 9 47.29 -8.90 4.06
N GLU A 10 47.16 -8.59 2.77
CA GLU A 10 48.08 -7.69 2.04
C GLU A 10 48.08 -6.29 2.69
N ALA A 11 46.89 -5.71 2.89
CA ALA A 11 46.75 -4.40 3.50
C ALA A 11 47.31 -4.34 4.94
N ARG A 12 47.05 -5.38 5.73
CA ARG A 12 47.60 -5.47 7.09
C ARG A 12 49.12 -5.54 7.09
N LEU A 13 49.70 -6.38 6.22
CA LEU A 13 51.13 -6.51 6.10
C LEU A 13 51.80 -5.22 5.58
N ALA A 14 51.17 -4.54 4.61
CA ALA A 14 51.64 -3.25 4.11
C ALA A 14 51.71 -2.17 5.20
N ARG A 15 50.86 -2.28 6.25
CA ARG A 15 50.87 -1.39 7.43
C ARG A 15 51.71 -1.92 8.56
N GLY A 16 52.44 -3.04 8.41
CA GLY A 16 53.25 -3.65 9.42
C GLY A 16 52.49 -4.15 10.67
N LEU A 17 51.18 -4.34 10.56
CA LEU A 17 50.34 -4.77 11.67
C LEU A 17 50.33 -6.29 11.84
N THR A 18 50.33 -6.78 13.06
CA THR A 18 50.05 -8.17 13.41
C THR A 18 48.51 -8.42 13.33
N GLN A 19 48.12 -9.70 13.21
CA GLN A 19 46.70 -10.08 13.26
C GLN A 19 46.02 -9.63 14.59
N GLU A 20 46.78 -9.64 15.68
CA GLU A 20 46.32 -9.23 16.99
C GLU A 20 46.11 -7.71 17.08
N GLN A 21 47.02 -6.93 16.49
CA GLN A 21 46.89 -5.48 16.40
C GLN A 21 45.72 -5.04 15.55
N LEU A 22 45.47 -5.73 14.41
CA LEU A 22 44.29 -5.48 13.58
C LEU A 22 43.01 -5.89 14.31
N ALA A 23 43.01 -6.94 15.11
CA ALA A 23 41.86 -7.44 15.84
C ALA A 23 41.48 -6.58 17.07
N LYS A 24 42.41 -5.87 17.67
CA LYS A 24 42.25 -5.16 18.96
C LYS A 24 40.97 -4.31 19.00
N GLY A 25 40.03 -4.66 19.89
CA GLY A 25 38.76 -3.92 20.05
C GLY A 25 37.71 -4.15 18.91
N LEU A 26 38.01 -4.94 17.88
CA LEU A 26 37.10 -5.22 16.76
C LEU A 26 36.69 -6.71 16.65
N ALA A 27 37.64 -7.59 16.95
CA ALA A 27 37.48 -9.03 16.78
C ALA A 27 38.52 -9.79 17.61
N THR A 28 38.54 -11.13 17.49
CA THR A 28 39.64 -11.95 18.02
C THR A 28 40.72 -12.13 16.97
N LYS A 29 41.99 -12.35 17.38
CA LYS A 29 43.09 -12.74 16.47
C LYS A 29 42.71 -13.96 15.62
N GLY A 30 42.05 -14.95 16.24
CA GLY A 30 41.57 -16.15 15.55
C GLY A 30 40.60 -15.86 14.40
N PHE A 31 39.70 -14.89 14.61
CA PHE A 31 38.74 -14.46 13.58
C PHE A 31 39.44 -13.78 12.39
N ILE A 32 40.43 -12.90 12.64
CA ILE A 32 41.27 -12.32 11.56
C ILE A 32 41.97 -13.40 10.79
N SER A 33 42.58 -14.36 11.50
CA SER A 33 43.26 -15.51 10.86
C SER A 33 42.33 -16.37 10.01
N GLN A 34 41.07 -16.57 10.45
CA GLN A 34 40.07 -17.30 9.69
C GLN A 34 39.64 -16.55 8.42
N ILE A 35 39.48 -15.22 8.48
CA ILE A 35 39.20 -14.40 7.30
C ILE A 35 40.33 -14.49 6.29
N GLU A 36 41.58 -14.31 6.73
CA GLU A 36 42.76 -14.34 5.87
C GLU A 36 43.01 -15.73 5.22
N ARG A 37 42.46 -16.80 5.83
CA ARG A 37 42.50 -18.19 5.32
C ARG A 37 41.21 -18.61 4.59
N HIS A 38 40.31 -17.69 4.30
CA HIS A 38 39.01 -17.94 3.63
C HIS A 38 38.07 -18.89 4.40
N ARG A 39 38.24 -19.04 5.71
CA ARG A 39 37.42 -19.88 6.59
C ARG A 39 36.29 -19.12 7.30
N ALA A 40 36.31 -17.82 7.21
CA ALA A 40 35.25 -16.94 7.75
C ALA A 40 35.04 -15.72 6.84
N THR A 41 33.79 -15.27 6.74
CA THR A 41 33.44 -14.03 6.06
C THR A 41 33.08 -12.98 7.10
N PRO A 42 33.76 -11.81 7.17
CA PRO A 42 33.41 -10.75 8.10
C PRO A 42 32.08 -10.11 7.70
N SER A 43 31.29 -9.68 8.69
CA SER A 43 30.14 -8.80 8.41
C SER A 43 30.66 -7.46 7.85
N LEU A 44 29.81 -6.79 7.04
CA LEU A 44 30.15 -5.51 6.43
C LEU A 44 30.57 -4.46 7.49
N ALA A 45 29.88 -4.44 8.64
CA ALA A 45 30.22 -3.57 9.76
C ALA A 45 31.65 -3.85 10.29
N LYS A 46 32.03 -5.10 10.49
CA LYS A 46 33.38 -5.47 10.92
C LYS A 46 34.42 -5.14 9.84
N LEU A 47 34.09 -5.36 8.57
CA LEU A 47 34.99 -5.06 7.45
C LEU A 47 35.23 -3.54 7.34
N ARG A 48 34.20 -2.71 7.56
CA ARG A 48 34.30 -1.24 7.60
C ARG A 48 35.27 -0.79 8.71
N LEU A 49 35.11 -1.30 9.93
CA LEU A 49 36.00 -0.97 11.05
C LEU A 49 37.46 -1.42 10.80
N MET A 50 37.65 -2.55 10.10
CA MET A 50 39.01 -2.99 9.69
C MET A 50 39.58 -2.07 8.60
N ALA A 51 38.77 -1.63 7.65
CA ALA A 51 39.12 -0.69 6.60
C ALA A 51 39.55 0.68 7.18
N GLU A 52 38.77 1.21 8.11
CA GLU A 52 39.09 2.45 8.84
C GLU A 52 40.43 2.33 9.58
N ARG A 53 40.67 1.22 10.29
CA ARG A 53 41.93 0.97 10.99
C ARG A 53 43.11 0.87 10.06
N LEU A 54 42.89 0.31 8.87
CA LEU A 54 43.92 0.20 7.83
C LEU A 54 44.02 1.49 6.99
N GLN A 55 43.17 2.50 7.25
CA GLN A 55 43.09 3.75 6.49
C GLN A 55 42.95 3.50 4.97
N LEU A 56 42.12 2.56 4.60
CA LEU A 56 41.81 2.19 3.22
C LEU A 56 40.31 2.29 3.00
N PRO A 57 39.87 2.65 1.80
CA PRO A 57 38.45 2.62 1.48
C PRO A 57 37.94 1.18 1.56
N LEU A 58 36.67 1.01 1.97
CA LEU A 58 36.03 -0.31 2.06
C LEU A 58 36.09 -1.08 0.73
N GLY A 59 35.99 -0.37 -0.41
CA GLY A 59 36.12 -0.92 -1.76
C GLY A 59 37.45 -1.63 -2.03
N HIS A 60 38.53 -1.28 -1.30
CA HIS A 60 39.80 -1.98 -1.40
C HIS A 60 39.70 -3.47 -1.01
N PHE A 61 38.82 -3.80 -0.05
CA PHE A 61 38.65 -5.17 0.44
C PHE A 61 37.56 -5.91 -0.34
N THR A 62 36.54 -5.21 -0.79
CA THR A 62 35.41 -5.80 -1.53
C THR A 62 35.70 -5.94 -3.03
N GLY A 63 36.79 -5.34 -3.53
CA GLY A 63 37.08 -5.22 -4.97
C GLY A 63 36.03 -4.35 -5.65
N ASP A 64 35.90 -4.45 -6.96
CA ASP A 64 34.78 -3.84 -7.71
C ASP A 64 33.40 -4.42 -7.30
N ARG A 65 33.30 -5.08 -6.14
CA ARG A 65 32.06 -5.49 -5.50
C ARG A 65 31.46 -4.33 -4.68
N LEU A 66 31.35 -3.17 -5.30
CA LEU A 66 30.38 -2.13 -4.94
C LEU A 66 28.91 -2.62 -4.96
N PRO A 67 28.56 -3.77 -5.61
CA PRO A 67 27.19 -4.28 -5.61
C PRO A 67 26.60 -4.52 -4.22
N MET A 68 27.42 -4.90 -3.21
CA MET A 68 26.89 -5.24 -1.87
C MET A 68 26.44 -4.02 -1.09
N GLU A 69 27.06 -2.84 -1.30
CA GLU A 69 26.67 -1.61 -0.61
C GLU A 69 25.42 -1.00 -1.23
N VAL A 70 25.32 -0.96 -2.57
CA VAL A 70 24.12 -0.51 -3.28
C VAL A 70 22.96 -1.46 -2.97
N THR A 71 23.16 -2.77 -3.01
CA THR A 71 22.14 -3.76 -2.66
C THR A 71 21.65 -3.60 -1.22
N TYR A 72 22.55 -3.31 -0.27
CA TYR A 72 22.18 -3.06 1.12
C TYR A 72 21.34 -1.79 1.27
N LEU A 73 21.78 -0.67 0.67
CA LEU A 73 21.07 0.60 0.70
C LEU A 73 19.69 0.49 0.07
N ARG A 74 19.61 -0.18 -1.09
CA ARG A 74 18.35 -0.45 -1.79
C ARG A 74 17.38 -1.26 -0.93
N LYS A 75 17.84 -2.37 -0.34
CA LYS A 75 17.02 -3.17 0.58
C LYS A 75 16.60 -2.39 1.83
N SER A 76 17.49 -1.56 2.36
CA SER A 76 17.19 -0.69 3.50
C SER A 76 16.16 0.39 3.15
N ALA A 77 16.22 0.95 1.93
CA ALA A 77 15.23 1.88 1.42
C ALA A 77 13.85 1.21 1.25
N GLU A 78 13.81 0.00 0.69
CA GLU A 78 12.56 -0.77 0.58
C GLU A 78 11.93 -1.06 1.96
N LEU A 79 12.75 -1.43 2.95
CA LEU A 79 12.30 -1.63 4.32
C LEU A 79 11.82 -0.33 4.97
N ALA A 80 12.46 0.81 4.70
CA ALA A 80 12.02 2.11 5.19
C ALA A 80 10.64 2.50 4.63
N VAL A 81 10.36 2.22 3.34
CA VAL A 81 9.02 2.40 2.77
C VAL A 81 8.00 1.52 3.51
N LYS A 82 8.30 0.23 3.72
CA LYS A 82 7.41 -0.68 4.46
C LYS A 82 7.19 -0.26 5.92
N ALA A 83 8.18 0.37 6.54
CA ALA A 83 8.12 0.93 7.90
C ALA A 83 7.39 2.28 7.96
N LYS A 84 6.88 2.81 6.84
CA LYS A 84 6.26 4.14 6.73
C LYS A 84 7.22 5.29 7.08
N GLU A 85 8.49 5.14 6.70
CA GLU A 85 9.56 6.14 6.84
C GLU A 85 10.01 6.66 5.45
N PRO A 86 9.13 7.33 4.66
CA PRO A 86 9.43 7.66 3.27
C PRO A 86 10.61 8.64 3.10
N ALA A 87 10.78 9.60 3.99
CA ALA A 87 11.91 10.51 3.96
C ALA A 87 13.27 9.78 4.12
N ARG A 88 13.31 8.77 5.01
CA ARG A 88 14.47 7.90 5.16
C ARG A 88 14.71 7.04 3.93
N ALA A 89 13.66 6.54 3.29
CA ALA A 89 13.77 5.79 2.05
C ALA A 89 14.41 6.64 0.94
N LEU A 90 13.98 7.90 0.78
CA LEU A 90 14.56 8.84 -0.19
C LEU A 90 16.04 9.09 0.07
N ALA A 91 16.45 9.36 1.30
CA ALA A 91 17.85 9.56 1.64
C ALA A 91 18.72 8.34 1.31
N LEU A 92 18.22 7.13 1.58
CA LEU A 92 18.91 5.87 1.23
C LEU A 92 19.00 5.65 -0.29
N VAL A 93 17.95 6.02 -1.03
CA VAL A 93 17.95 5.96 -2.51
C VAL A 93 18.98 6.93 -3.07
N GLU A 94 19.06 8.17 -2.58
CA GLU A 94 20.05 9.17 -3.03
C GLU A 94 21.48 8.71 -2.73
N GLU A 95 21.70 8.17 -1.54
CA GLU A 95 23.01 7.60 -1.17
C GLU A 95 23.37 6.43 -2.09
N ALA A 96 22.44 5.54 -2.43
CA ALA A 96 22.68 4.44 -3.36
C ALA A 96 22.95 4.93 -4.79
N ALA A 97 22.19 5.93 -5.26
CA ALA A 97 22.30 6.50 -6.61
C ALA A 97 23.62 7.26 -6.85
N SER A 98 24.29 7.74 -5.79
CA SER A 98 25.60 8.36 -5.88
C SER A 98 26.74 7.38 -6.22
N ARG A 99 26.44 6.09 -6.30
CA ARG A 99 27.39 4.99 -6.55
C ARG A 99 27.18 4.36 -7.92
N PRO A 100 28.19 3.66 -8.48
CA PRO A 100 28.00 2.89 -9.70
C PRO A 100 26.88 1.84 -9.52
N THR A 101 25.89 1.87 -10.38
CA THR A 101 24.70 1.00 -10.35
C THR A 101 24.51 0.31 -11.69
N THR A 102 24.03 -0.92 -11.66
CA THR A 102 23.53 -1.64 -12.84
C THR A 102 22.20 -1.04 -13.33
N ALA A 103 21.76 -1.42 -14.53
CA ALA A 103 20.44 -1.00 -15.03
C ALA A 103 19.31 -1.45 -14.12
N ASN A 104 19.35 -2.70 -13.63
CA ASN A 104 18.38 -3.24 -12.66
C ASN A 104 18.35 -2.44 -11.35
N GLU A 105 19.50 -2.14 -10.80
CA GLU A 105 19.58 -1.37 -9.55
C GLU A 105 19.06 0.05 -9.73
N ARG A 106 19.38 0.71 -10.86
CA ARG A 106 18.84 2.04 -11.17
C ARG A 106 17.32 2.04 -11.29
N ALA A 107 16.78 1.05 -12.01
CA ALA A 107 15.34 0.91 -12.18
C ALA A 107 14.64 0.69 -10.83
N ASP A 108 15.17 -0.21 -10.01
CA ASP A 108 14.57 -0.53 -8.70
C ASP A 108 14.71 0.63 -7.70
N LEU A 109 15.83 1.38 -7.72
CA LEU A 109 16.00 2.60 -6.93
C LEU A 109 14.98 3.67 -7.34
N GLN A 110 14.74 3.87 -8.63
CA GLN A 110 13.73 4.81 -9.11
C GLN A 110 12.30 4.34 -8.74
N ARG A 111 12.02 3.03 -8.78
CA ARG A 111 10.77 2.45 -8.31
C ARG A 111 10.55 2.75 -6.82
N ILE A 112 11.54 2.46 -5.97
CA ILE A 112 11.48 2.74 -4.53
C ILE A 112 11.30 4.24 -4.27
N LYS A 113 12.01 5.11 -5.05
CA LYS A 113 11.83 6.56 -4.99
C LYS A 113 10.39 6.96 -5.26
N GLY A 114 9.79 6.42 -6.32
CA GLY A 114 8.40 6.69 -6.68
C GLY A 114 7.43 6.29 -5.55
N THR A 115 7.60 5.10 -4.99
CA THR A 115 6.77 4.64 -3.87
C THR A 115 6.94 5.51 -2.61
N ALA A 116 8.16 6.00 -2.33
CA ALA A 116 8.41 6.90 -1.21
C ALA A 116 7.79 8.29 -1.43
N LEU A 117 7.83 8.81 -2.66
CA LEU A 117 7.20 10.08 -3.03
C LEU A 117 5.67 10.01 -2.97
N ASP A 118 5.08 8.89 -3.40
CA ASP A 118 3.65 8.63 -3.25
C ASP A 118 3.22 8.64 -1.77
N ALA A 119 4.01 8.00 -0.91
CA ALA A 119 3.78 8.01 0.54
C ALA A 119 3.97 9.40 1.21
N LEU A 120 4.58 10.36 0.51
CA LEU A 120 4.69 11.77 0.90
C LEU A 120 3.60 12.65 0.26
N GLU A 121 2.60 12.05 -0.39
CA GLU A 121 1.53 12.76 -1.08
C GLU A 121 2.04 13.64 -2.25
N LEU A 122 3.10 13.19 -2.95
CA LEU A 122 3.71 13.83 -4.12
C LEU A 122 3.51 12.95 -5.38
N PRO A 123 2.26 12.71 -5.82
CA PRO A 123 1.95 11.73 -6.85
C PRO A 123 2.51 12.08 -8.24
N ALA A 124 2.62 13.37 -8.57
CA ALA A 124 3.20 13.79 -9.85
C ALA A 124 4.69 13.40 -9.94
N GLU A 125 5.43 13.62 -8.86
CA GLU A 125 6.86 13.28 -8.76
C GLU A 125 7.04 11.77 -8.69
N ALA A 126 6.12 11.05 -8.01
CA ALA A 126 6.09 9.60 -7.96
C ALA A 126 5.94 8.99 -9.36
N LEU A 127 5.03 9.50 -10.19
CA LEU A 127 4.85 9.06 -11.57
C LEU A 127 6.11 9.29 -12.41
N VAL A 128 6.77 10.44 -12.28
CA VAL A 128 8.04 10.72 -12.98
C VAL A 128 9.12 9.70 -12.57
N ALA A 129 9.23 9.38 -11.28
CA ALA A 129 10.19 8.40 -10.81
C ALA A 129 9.86 6.98 -11.34
N HIS A 130 8.59 6.58 -11.35
CA HIS A 130 8.17 5.29 -11.90
C HIS A 130 8.37 5.22 -13.43
N GLN A 131 8.14 6.31 -14.17
CA GLN A 131 8.45 6.38 -15.61
C GLN A 131 9.96 6.22 -15.86
N ALA A 132 10.79 6.88 -15.05
CA ALA A 132 12.24 6.71 -15.11
C ALA A 132 12.66 5.26 -14.77
N ALA A 133 11.98 4.62 -13.80
CA ALA A 133 12.19 3.21 -13.50
C ALA A 133 11.86 2.33 -14.70
N ALA A 134 10.71 2.52 -15.34
CA ALA A 134 10.29 1.75 -16.51
C ALA A 134 11.25 1.92 -17.71
N ALA A 135 11.77 3.12 -17.91
CA ALA A 135 12.74 3.40 -18.96
C ALA A 135 14.13 2.75 -18.71
N ALA A 136 14.49 2.57 -17.45
CA ALA A 136 15.77 1.96 -17.04
C ALA A 136 15.69 0.45 -16.84
N ALA A 137 14.50 -0.11 -16.68
CA ALA A 137 14.29 -1.52 -16.37
C ALA A 137 14.66 -2.41 -17.56
N PRO A 138 15.54 -3.41 -17.37
CA PRO A 138 15.90 -4.30 -18.44
C PRO A 138 14.75 -5.28 -18.76
N PRO A 139 14.60 -5.68 -20.05
CA PRO A 139 13.50 -6.54 -20.48
C PRO A 139 13.62 -8.00 -20.00
N ASP A 140 14.73 -8.40 -19.46
CA ASP A 140 15.02 -9.74 -18.91
C ASP A 140 14.66 -9.85 -17.42
N ASP A 141 14.18 -8.78 -16.79
CA ASP A 141 13.62 -8.80 -15.43
C ASP A 141 12.10 -8.49 -15.46
N PRO A 142 11.27 -9.49 -15.79
CA PRO A 142 9.82 -9.28 -15.91
C PRO A 142 9.15 -8.95 -14.58
N GLU A 143 9.68 -9.41 -13.44
CA GLU A 143 9.08 -9.11 -12.12
C GLU A 143 9.29 -7.64 -11.72
N LEU A 144 10.48 -7.10 -11.95
CA LEU A 144 10.74 -5.69 -11.71
C LEU A 144 9.86 -4.80 -12.60
N ASN A 145 9.76 -5.14 -13.90
CA ASN A 145 8.90 -4.42 -14.82
C ASN A 145 7.42 -4.48 -14.37
N ALA A 146 6.92 -5.66 -13.99
CA ALA A 146 5.56 -5.80 -13.46
C ALA A 146 5.34 -4.96 -12.19
N ALA A 147 6.29 -4.97 -11.27
CA ALA A 147 6.19 -4.19 -10.04
C ALA A 147 6.13 -2.69 -10.32
N ILE A 148 6.95 -2.17 -11.24
CA ILE A 148 6.96 -0.76 -11.64
C ILE A 148 5.60 -0.35 -12.20
N TYR A 149 5.06 -1.10 -13.17
CA TYR A 149 3.77 -0.76 -13.77
C TYR A 149 2.60 -0.90 -12.78
N ALA A 150 2.64 -1.87 -11.86
CA ALA A 150 1.64 -2.00 -10.81
C ALA A 150 1.66 -0.82 -9.81
N GLU A 151 2.83 -0.26 -9.52
CA GLU A 151 2.95 0.94 -8.68
C GLU A 151 2.48 2.19 -9.42
N MET A 152 2.78 2.32 -10.72
CA MET A 152 2.21 3.37 -11.57
C MET A 152 0.67 3.31 -11.57
N GLY A 153 0.11 2.11 -11.77
CA GLY A 153 -1.34 1.92 -11.74
C GLY A 153 -1.96 2.34 -10.41
N THR A 154 -1.28 2.05 -9.29
CA THR A 154 -1.73 2.49 -7.96
C THR A 154 -1.79 4.02 -7.85
N VAL A 155 -0.72 4.73 -8.24
CA VAL A 155 -0.64 6.20 -8.18
C VAL A 155 -1.67 6.84 -9.10
N LEU A 156 -1.84 6.31 -10.32
CA LEU A 156 -2.85 6.81 -11.28
C LEU A 156 -4.28 6.63 -10.76
N ALA A 157 -4.57 5.49 -10.13
CA ALA A 157 -5.89 5.24 -9.54
C ALA A 157 -6.19 6.17 -8.35
N GLN A 158 -5.20 6.53 -7.53
CA GLN A 158 -5.33 7.53 -6.47
C GLN A 158 -5.63 8.94 -7.01
N GLN A 159 -5.14 9.25 -8.21
CA GLN A 159 -5.46 10.49 -8.93
C GLN A 159 -6.75 10.41 -9.76
N GLU A 160 -7.56 9.37 -9.57
CA GLU A 160 -8.79 9.11 -10.33
C GLU A 160 -8.59 8.96 -11.86
N GLN A 161 -7.34 8.76 -12.30
CA GLN A 161 -7.01 8.50 -13.70
C GLN A 161 -7.18 7.02 -14.04
N PHE A 162 -8.41 6.51 -13.88
CA PHE A 162 -8.70 5.07 -13.91
C PHE A 162 -8.39 4.41 -15.25
N VAL A 163 -8.57 5.10 -16.37
CA VAL A 163 -8.22 4.56 -17.70
C VAL A 163 -6.71 4.30 -17.79
N SER A 164 -5.90 5.29 -17.42
CA SER A 164 -4.44 5.16 -17.40
C SER A 164 -3.96 4.12 -16.37
N ALA A 165 -4.66 4.01 -15.23
CA ALA A 165 -4.39 2.97 -14.23
C ALA A 165 -4.59 1.57 -14.81
N VAL A 166 -5.71 1.33 -15.51
CA VAL A 166 -5.97 0.04 -16.19
C VAL A 166 -4.88 -0.25 -17.23
N GLU A 167 -4.47 0.73 -18.05
CA GLU A 167 -3.41 0.54 -19.02
C GLU A 167 -2.08 0.15 -18.36
N ALA A 168 -1.71 0.80 -17.26
CA ALA A 168 -0.50 0.49 -16.51
C ALA A 168 -0.57 -0.92 -15.92
N ASP A 169 -1.66 -1.28 -15.26
CA ASP A 169 -1.83 -2.60 -14.67
C ASP A 169 -1.91 -3.71 -15.72
N LEU A 170 -2.48 -3.47 -16.91
CA LEU A 170 -2.44 -4.44 -18.03
C LEU A 170 -1.00 -4.66 -18.53
N ARG A 171 -0.16 -3.63 -18.54
CA ARG A 171 1.27 -3.79 -18.80
C ARG A 171 1.95 -4.62 -17.72
N ALA A 172 1.56 -4.43 -16.45
CA ALA A 172 2.05 -5.28 -15.36
C ALA A 172 1.66 -6.75 -15.57
N VAL A 173 0.41 -7.03 -15.99
CA VAL A 173 -0.04 -8.41 -16.35
C VAL A 173 0.83 -8.99 -17.46
N HIS A 174 1.05 -8.23 -18.54
CA HIS A 174 1.89 -8.68 -19.65
C HIS A 174 3.29 -9.13 -19.18
N TRP A 175 3.89 -8.39 -18.23
CA TRP A 175 5.18 -8.76 -17.67
C TRP A 175 5.11 -9.97 -16.73
N LEU A 176 4.06 -10.07 -15.91
CA LEU A 176 3.82 -11.23 -15.04
C LEU A 176 3.66 -12.53 -15.84
N ASP A 177 3.03 -12.47 -17.00
CA ASP A 177 2.82 -13.65 -17.86
C ASP A 177 4.13 -14.10 -18.54
N ARG A 178 5.15 -13.25 -18.60
CA ARG A 178 6.50 -13.59 -19.08
C ARG A 178 7.42 -14.15 -17.99
N SER A 179 7.08 -13.97 -16.71
CA SER A 179 7.82 -14.54 -15.60
C SER A 179 7.47 -16.02 -15.43
N LYS A 180 8.51 -16.87 -15.34
CA LYS A 180 8.32 -18.32 -15.08
C LYS A 180 7.87 -18.63 -13.66
N GLN A 181 8.12 -17.72 -12.73
CA GLN A 181 7.84 -17.88 -11.30
C GLN A 181 7.39 -16.53 -10.72
N ALA A 182 6.38 -15.91 -11.37
CA ALA A 182 5.84 -14.65 -10.91
C ALA A 182 5.38 -14.74 -9.45
N ASP A 183 5.80 -13.77 -8.62
CA ASP A 183 5.34 -13.68 -7.23
C ASP A 183 3.81 -13.64 -7.17
N PRO A 184 3.16 -14.62 -6.51
CA PRO A 184 1.70 -14.65 -6.39
C PRO A 184 1.16 -13.40 -5.68
N GLY A 185 1.93 -12.83 -4.72
CA GLY A 185 1.56 -11.60 -4.03
C GLY A 185 1.53 -10.39 -4.96
N LEU A 186 2.48 -10.27 -5.89
CA LEU A 186 2.46 -9.21 -6.91
C LEU A 186 1.29 -9.41 -7.87
N ARG A 187 1.03 -10.65 -8.31
CA ARG A 187 -0.10 -11.01 -9.17
C ARG A 187 -1.44 -10.64 -8.53
N ALA A 188 -1.62 -10.98 -7.25
CA ALA A 188 -2.82 -10.61 -6.48
C ALA A 188 -3.01 -9.09 -6.41
N ARG A 189 -1.94 -8.32 -6.21
CA ARG A 189 -1.97 -6.85 -6.19
C ARG A 189 -2.43 -6.27 -7.51
N VAL A 190 -1.82 -6.72 -8.62
CA VAL A 190 -2.15 -6.22 -9.97
C VAL A 190 -3.61 -6.49 -10.31
N PHE A 191 -4.11 -7.71 -10.06
CA PHE A 191 -5.52 -8.01 -10.32
C PHE A 191 -6.48 -7.25 -9.40
N SER A 192 -6.10 -7.01 -8.14
CA SER A 192 -6.92 -6.16 -7.25
C SER A 192 -6.98 -4.71 -7.73
N ASN A 193 -5.88 -4.15 -8.24
CA ASN A 193 -5.84 -2.82 -8.81
C ASN A 193 -6.73 -2.73 -10.06
N LEU A 194 -6.59 -3.68 -11.01
CA LEU A 194 -7.45 -3.77 -12.19
C LEU A 194 -8.93 -3.85 -11.81
N GLY A 195 -9.27 -4.72 -10.84
CA GLY A 195 -10.64 -4.85 -10.37
C GLY A 195 -11.21 -3.54 -9.85
N ARG A 196 -10.46 -2.82 -9.04
CA ARG A 196 -10.87 -1.51 -8.50
C ARG A 196 -11.00 -0.44 -9.59
N ALA A 197 -10.04 -0.35 -10.50
CA ALA A 197 -10.08 0.63 -11.58
C ALA A 197 -11.23 0.34 -12.56
N CYS A 198 -11.46 -0.93 -12.94
CA CYS A 198 -12.61 -1.32 -13.74
C CYS A 198 -13.94 -1.03 -13.06
N TYR A 199 -14.05 -1.25 -11.73
CA TYR A 199 -15.23 -0.88 -10.97
C TYR A 199 -15.52 0.61 -11.03
N ALA A 200 -14.49 1.45 -10.83
CA ALA A 200 -14.62 2.90 -10.92
C ALA A 200 -15.04 3.38 -12.31
N LEU A 201 -14.67 2.64 -13.37
CA LEU A 201 -15.12 2.89 -14.74
C LEU A 201 -16.50 2.32 -15.06
N GLY A 202 -17.20 1.71 -14.10
CA GLY A 202 -18.51 1.07 -14.31
C GLY A 202 -18.44 -0.28 -15.03
N GLN A 203 -17.25 -0.83 -15.27
CA GLN A 203 -17.02 -2.11 -15.94
C GLN A 203 -17.16 -3.28 -14.95
N ILE A 204 -18.36 -3.47 -14.40
CA ILE A 204 -18.59 -4.34 -13.24
C ILE A 204 -18.20 -5.80 -13.50
N ASP A 205 -18.50 -6.37 -14.68
CA ASP A 205 -18.16 -7.77 -14.99
C ASP A 205 -16.65 -7.98 -15.13
N GLN A 206 -15.93 -7.01 -15.68
CA GLN A 206 -14.47 -7.07 -15.76
C GLN A 206 -13.84 -6.92 -14.35
N ALA A 207 -14.37 -6.01 -13.53
CA ALA A 207 -13.95 -5.83 -12.15
C ALA A 207 -14.09 -7.14 -11.36
N ASP A 208 -15.23 -7.79 -11.46
CA ASP A 208 -15.52 -9.06 -10.80
C ASP A 208 -14.55 -10.17 -11.25
N ALA A 209 -14.32 -10.30 -12.56
CA ALA A 209 -13.38 -11.28 -13.11
C ALA A 209 -11.93 -11.05 -12.63
N TYR A 210 -11.47 -9.79 -12.58
CA TYR A 210 -10.14 -9.49 -12.06
C TYR A 210 -10.03 -9.72 -10.55
N LEU A 211 -11.07 -9.39 -9.78
CA LEU A 211 -11.08 -9.63 -8.33
C LEU A 211 -11.12 -11.13 -7.99
N ALA A 212 -11.80 -11.96 -8.80
CA ALA A 212 -11.73 -13.41 -8.65
C ALA A 212 -10.30 -13.95 -8.88
N ARG A 213 -9.60 -13.46 -9.93
CA ARG A 213 -8.19 -13.79 -10.16
C ARG A 213 -7.27 -13.26 -9.05
N ALA A 214 -7.61 -12.10 -8.46
CA ALA A 214 -6.89 -11.57 -7.32
C ALA A 214 -7.03 -12.48 -6.09
N LEU A 215 -8.23 -13.03 -5.85
CA LEU A 215 -8.49 -13.96 -4.76
C LEU A 215 -7.71 -15.27 -4.93
N GLU A 216 -7.69 -15.83 -6.12
CA GLU A 216 -6.90 -17.03 -6.45
C GLU A 216 -5.42 -16.78 -6.16
N ALA A 217 -4.83 -15.73 -6.75
CA ALA A 217 -3.43 -15.39 -6.55
C ALA A 217 -3.09 -15.03 -5.08
N ALA A 218 -4.02 -14.42 -4.34
CA ALA A 218 -3.85 -14.11 -2.92
C ALA A 218 -3.85 -15.38 -2.06
N THR A 219 -4.62 -16.40 -2.47
CA THR A 219 -4.65 -17.72 -1.83
C THR A 219 -3.34 -18.45 -2.07
N ASP A 220 -2.83 -18.45 -3.30
CA ASP A 220 -1.51 -19.03 -3.64
C ASP A 220 -0.37 -18.34 -2.87
N ALA A 221 -0.51 -17.04 -2.61
CA ALA A 221 0.44 -16.26 -1.80
C ALA A 221 0.26 -16.47 -0.28
N GLU A 222 -0.73 -17.22 0.17
CA GLU A 222 -1.10 -17.39 1.59
C GLU A 222 -1.27 -16.05 2.34
N SER A 223 -1.67 -14.99 1.64
CA SER A 223 -1.75 -13.64 2.18
C SER A 223 -3.15 -13.30 2.67
N LEU A 224 -3.40 -13.46 3.98
CA LEU A 224 -4.70 -13.15 4.59
C LEU A 224 -5.18 -11.73 4.26
N LEU A 225 -4.28 -10.73 4.30
CA LEU A 225 -4.65 -9.35 3.97
C LEU A 225 -5.15 -9.22 2.53
N ARG A 226 -4.48 -9.87 1.56
CA ARG A 226 -4.89 -9.80 0.15
C ARG A 226 -6.17 -10.59 -0.11
N ILE A 227 -6.34 -11.73 0.55
CA ILE A 227 -7.58 -12.52 0.50
C ILE A 227 -8.76 -11.67 1.01
N ALA A 228 -8.59 -10.98 2.15
CA ALA A 228 -9.63 -10.11 2.70
C ALA A 228 -9.97 -8.96 1.75
N ASN A 229 -8.96 -8.30 1.16
CA ASN A 229 -9.16 -7.21 0.20
C ASN A 229 -9.86 -7.68 -1.08
N ALA A 230 -9.53 -8.88 -1.60
CA ALA A 230 -10.19 -9.45 -2.75
C ALA A 230 -11.66 -9.79 -2.44
N HIS A 231 -11.95 -10.37 -1.27
CA HIS A 231 -13.32 -10.61 -0.84
C HIS A 231 -14.11 -9.30 -0.66
N MET A 232 -13.51 -8.25 -0.11
CA MET A 232 -14.16 -6.93 -0.01
C MET A 232 -14.54 -6.39 -1.40
N GLY A 233 -13.63 -6.47 -2.37
CA GLY A 233 -13.90 -6.07 -3.75
C GLY A 233 -15.01 -6.89 -4.40
N LEU A 234 -14.99 -8.23 -4.26
CA LEU A 234 -16.04 -9.12 -4.75
C LEU A 234 -17.40 -8.83 -4.09
N GLY A 235 -17.43 -8.46 -2.82
CA GLY A 235 -18.65 -8.01 -2.16
C GLY A 235 -19.24 -6.75 -2.80
N ILE A 236 -18.39 -5.79 -3.16
CA ILE A 236 -18.80 -4.55 -3.84
C ILE A 236 -19.32 -4.84 -5.24
N THR A 237 -18.63 -5.66 -6.04
CA THR A 237 -19.09 -6.02 -7.39
C THR A 237 -20.37 -6.85 -7.38
N ALA A 238 -20.50 -7.81 -6.46
CA ALA A 238 -21.71 -8.60 -6.27
C ALA A 238 -22.93 -7.72 -5.92
N ARG A 239 -22.74 -6.72 -5.04
CA ARG A 239 -23.79 -5.71 -4.74
C ARG A 239 -24.20 -4.95 -6.01
N ALA A 240 -23.24 -4.48 -6.79
CA ALA A 240 -23.50 -3.76 -8.03
C ALA A 240 -24.25 -4.60 -9.07
N LYS A 241 -24.06 -5.93 -9.06
CA LYS A 241 -24.80 -6.92 -9.87
C LYS A 241 -26.17 -7.28 -9.30
N GLY A 242 -26.55 -6.78 -8.12
CA GLY A 242 -27.78 -7.17 -7.44
C GLY A 242 -27.71 -8.54 -6.76
N GLN A 243 -26.55 -9.17 -6.66
CA GLN A 243 -26.32 -10.47 -6.02
C GLN A 243 -26.09 -10.29 -4.51
N LEU A 244 -27.13 -9.83 -3.81
CA LEU A 244 -27.00 -9.27 -2.45
C LEU A 244 -26.55 -10.30 -1.41
N GLU A 245 -27.00 -11.56 -1.51
CA GLU A 245 -26.58 -12.65 -0.61
C GLU A 245 -25.10 -12.98 -0.79
N GLN A 246 -24.61 -13.02 -2.02
CA GLN A 246 -23.20 -13.24 -2.31
C GLN A 246 -22.35 -12.05 -1.82
N ALA A 247 -22.86 -10.83 -1.97
CA ALA A 247 -22.20 -9.64 -1.45
C ALA A 247 -22.00 -9.72 0.08
N ILE A 248 -23.05 -10.13 0.82
CA ILE A 248 -22.97 -10.32 2.28
C ILE A 248 -21.98 -11.43 2.63
N GLU A 249 -21.98 -12.55 1.90
CA GLU A 249 -21.05 -13.65 2.13
C GLU A 249 -19.59 -13.20 1.97
N HIS A 250 -19.27 -12.51 0.88
CA HIS A 250 -17.93 -11.98 0.64
C HIS A 250 -17.52 -10.94 1.70
N CYS A 251 -18.39 -10.01 2.05
CA CYS A 251 -18.12 -9.03 3.10
C CYS A 251 -17.87 -9.70 4.46
N ASN A 252 -18.66 -10.71 4.83
CA ASN A 252 -18.46 -11.43 6.10
C ASN A 252 -17.12 -12.18 6.13
N ARG A 253 -16.68 -12.80 5.03
CA ARG A 253 -15.37 -13.43 4.93
C ARG A 253 -14.24 -12.40 5.11
N ALA A 254 -14.36 -11.25 4.47
CA ALA A 254 -13.40 -10.16 4.62
C ALA A 254 -13.37 -9.64 6.08
N LEU A 255 -14.54 -9.46 6.70
CA LEU A 255 -14.67 -9.00 8.08
C LEU A 255 -14.01 -9.96 9.08
N ASP A 256 -14.24 -11.27 8.94
CA ASP A 256 -13.60 -12.30 9.78
C ASP A 256 -12.08 -12.24 9.67
N ILE A 257 -11.55 -12.18 8.43
CA ILE A 257 -10.10 -12.16 8.23
C ILE A 257 -9.50 -10.86 8.81
N HIS A 258 -10.08 -9.68 8.53
CA HIS A 258 -9.57 -8.42 9.07
C HIS A 258 -9.64 -8.39 10.61
N GLY A 259 -10.67 -8.98 11.21
CA GLY A 259 -10.75 -9.15 12.65
C GLY A 259 -9.59 -10.00 13.21
N ARG A 260 -9.29 -11.13 12.55
CA ARG A 260 -8.19 -12.03 12.95
C ARG A 260 -6.80 -11.38 12.83
N ILE A 261 -6.57 -10.56 11.81
CA ILE A 261 -5.30 -9.82 11.61
C ILE A 261 -5.27 -8.46 12.30
N LYS A 262 -6.29 -8.13 13.10
CA LYS A 262 -6.42 -6.89 13.89
C LYS A 262 -6.35 -5.60 13.04
N GLN A 263 -6.89 -5.65 11.85
CA GLN A 263 -7.05 -4.48 10.96
C GLN A 263 -8.39 -3.80 11.24
N GLU A 264 -8.47 -3.08 12.36
CA GLU A 264 -9.74 -2.58 12.89
C GLU A 264 -10.41 -1.52 11.99
N ARG A 265 -9.62 -0.64 11.36
CA ARG A 265 -10.15 0.35 10.42
C ARG A 265 -10.76 -0.31 9.18
N GLU A 266 -10.07 -1.29 8.60
CA GLU A 266 -10.58 -2.03 7.45
C GLU A 266 -11.82 -2.86 7.81
N ALA A 267 -11.81 -3.51 8.97
CA ALA A 267 -12.99 -4.20 9.48
C ALA A 267 -14.20 -3.24 9.64
N ASN A 268 -13.96 -2.00 10.06
CA ASN A 268 -15.02 -1.00 10.18
C ASN A 268 -15.58 -0.56 8.83
N ARG A 269 -14.73 -0.37 7.81
CA ARG A 269 -15.16 -0.08 6.44
C ARG A 269 -16.03 -1.19 5.85
N ILE A 270 -15.77 -2.44 6.22
CA ILE A 270 -16.59 -3.58 5.78
C ILE A 270 -17.96 -3.55 6.44
N LEU A 271 -18.09 -3.13 7.70
CA LEU A 271 -19.41 -2.93 8.34
C LEU A 271 -20.26 -1.93 7.55
N ASN A 272 -19.66 -0.83 7.09
CA ASN A 272 -20.33 0.11 6.19
C ASN A 272 -20.82 -0.60 4.91
N ASN A 273 -19.96 -1.35 4.24
CA ASN A 273 -20.33 -2.05 3.00
C ASN A 273 -21.48 -3.05 3.23
N ILE A 274 -21.49 -3.77 4.36
CA ILE A 274 -22.59 -4.68 4.73
C ILE A 274 -23.88 -3.88 4.93
N GLY A 275 -23.80 -2.73 5.61
CA GLY A 275 -24.95 -1.81 5.78
C GLY A 275 -25.53 -1.39 4.42
N ASP A 276 -24.67 -1.00 3.47
CA ASP A 276 -25.09 -0.62 2.12
C ASP A 276 -25.74 -1.79 1.35
N VAL A 277 -25.24 -3.02 1.52
CA VAL A 277 -25.84 -4.21 0.92
C VAL A 277 -27.26 -4.45 1.49
N HIS A 278 -27.43 -4.35 2.81
CA HIS A 278 -28.74 -4.50 3.45
C HIS A 278 -29.71 -3.38 3.02
N TYR A 279 -29.23 -2.14 2.88
CA TYR A 279 -30.05 -1.04 2.36
C TYR A 279 -30.50 -1.32 0.92
N SER A 280 -29.58 -1.76 0.06
CA SER A 280 -29.88 -2.16 -1.34
C SER A 280 -30.89 -3.31 -1.41
N ALA A 281 -30.92 -4.18 -0.38
CA ALA A 281 -31.87 -5.28 -0.23
C ALA A 281 -33.23 -4.85 0.37
N GLY A 282 -33.46 -3.55 0.67
CA GLY A 282 -34.65 -3.05 1.36
C GLY A 282 -34.75 -3.47 2.83
N ARG A 283 -33.64 -3.96 3.42
CA ARG A 283 -33.55 -4.44 4.81
C ARG A 283 -33.09 -3.30 5.73
N LEU A 284 -33.92 -2.26 5.84
CA LEU A 284 -33.55 -0.99 6.46
C LEU A 284 -33.13 -1.15 7.93
N THR A 285 -33.77 -2.03 8.70
CA THR A 285 -33.42 -2.27 10.11
C THR A 285 -32.00 -2.83 10.26
N GLN A 286 -31.63 -3.82 9.43
CA GLN A 286 -30.28 -4.36 9.43
C GLN A 286 -29.25 -3.33 8.93
N ALA A 287 -29.59 -2.60 7.87
CA ALA A 287 -28.75 -1.54 7.35
C ALA A 287 -28.41 -0.52 8.44
N ARG A 288 -29.42 -0.07 9.19
CA ARG A 288 -29.28 0.89 10.30
C ARG A 288 -28.39 0.34 11.41
N ASP A 289 -28.56 -0.92 11.82
CA ASP A 289 -27.72 -1.55 12.84
C ASP A 289 -26.25 -1.55 12.43
N TYR A 290 -25.94 -1.97 11.19
CA TYR A 290 -24.57 -1.98 10.71
C TYR A 290 -23.97 -0.59 10.61
N GLN A 291 -24.72 0.42 10.14
CA GLN A 291 -24.24 1.80 10.06
C GLN A 291 -24.04 2.42 11.43
N GLN A 292 -24.93 2.15 12.41
CA GLN A 292 -24.77 2.62 13.78
C GLN A 292 -23.50 2.04 14.43
N ARG A 293 -23.25 0.74 14.26
CA ARG A 293 -22.03 0.09 14.73
C ARG A 293 -20.79 0.66 14.05
N CYS A 294 -20.86 0.90 12.74
CA CYS A 294 -19.81 1.52 11.96
C CYS A 294 -19.50 2.93 12.48
N LEU A 295 -20.52 3.75 12.73
CA LEU A 295 -20.40 5.12 13.23
C LEU A 295 -19.74 5.15 14.62
N VAL A 296 -20.24 4.36 15.58
CA VAL A 296 -19.67 4.29 16.93
C VAL A 296 -18.19 3.89 16.87
N ARG A 297 -17.88 2.81 16.14
CA ARG A 297 -16.51 2.35 16.01
C ARG A 297 -15.60 3.33 15.26
N GLY A 298 -16.15 4.06 14.28
CA GLY A 298 -15.43 5.13 13.57
C GLY A 298 -15.00 6.26 14.50
N ARG A 299 -15.89 6.67 15.41
CA ARG A 299 -15.59 7.66 16.47
C ARG A 299 -14.48 7.14 17.40
N ASP A 300 -14.57 5.90 17.86
CA ASP A 300 -13.57 5.29 18.75
C ASP A 300 -12.18 5.19 18.10
N LEU A 301 -12.13 4.94 16.79
CA LEU A 301 -10.89 4.84 16.00
C LEU A 301 -10.35 6.20 15.51
N GLY A 302 -11.11 7.29 15.70
CA GLY A 302 -10.78 8.60 15.16
C GLY A 302 -10.70 8.59 13.62
N ASP A 303 -11.60 7.85 12.96
CA ASP A 303 -11.65 7.73 11.50
C ASP A 303 -12.76 8.63 10.96
N ASP A 304 -12.46 9.92 10.79
CA ASP A 304 -13.42 10.94 10.36
C ASP A 304 -14.04 10.63 8.98
N PHE A 305 -13.29 9.97 8.09
CA PHE A 305 -13.85 9.54 6.79
C PHE A 305 -15.00 8.55 7.00
N VAL A 306 -14.79 7.50 7.80
CA VAL A 306 -15.82 6.49 8.05
C VAL A 306 -16.99 7.07 8.85
N VAL A 307 -16.72 7.98 9.79
CA VAL A 307 -17.77 8.71 10.54
C VAL A 307 -18.66 9.50 9.56
N GLY A 308 -18.06 10.22 8.61
CA GLY A 308 -18.79 10.97 7.59
C GLY A 308 -19.69 10.09 6.73
N VAL A 309 -19.16 8.98 6.25
CA VAL A 309 -19.91 8.02 5.40
C VAL A 309 -21.06 7.37 6.18
N ALA A 310 -20.80 6.85 7.38
CA ALA A 310 -21.81 6.16 8.18
C ALA A 310 -22.93 7.08 8.68
N ALA A 311 -22.57 8.29 9.14
CA ALA A 311 -23.56 9.30 9.53
C ALA A 311 -24.39 9.76 8.32
N GLY A 312 -23.78 9.95 7.14
CA GLY A 312 -24.50 10.26 5.90
C GLY A 312 -25.49 9.17 5.49
N ALA A 313 -25.11 7.89 5.64
CA ALA A 313 -26.02 6.77 5.39
C ALA A 313 -27.23 6.81 6.36
N LEU A 314 -26.98 7.04 7.66
CA LEU A 314 -28.04 7.16 8.66
C LEU A 314 -28.96 8.36 8.38
N ALA A 315 -28.41 9.51 7.99
CA ALA A 315 -29.21 10.67 7.59
C ALA A 315 -30.15 10.35 6.43
N ARG A 316 -29.68 9.60 5.42
CA ARG A 316 -30.55 9.16 4.32
C ARG A 316 -31.65 8.22 4.79
N TYR A 317 -31.37 7.27 5.69
CA TYR A 317 -32.38 6.37 6.24
C TYR A 317 -33.43 7.13 7.07
N ASP A 318 -33.01 8.19 7.78
CA ASP A 318 -33.93 9.04 8.53
C ASP A 318 -34.81 9.86 7.60
N LEU A 319 -34.27 10.39 6.48
CA LEU A 319 -35.05 11.06 5.44
C LEU A 319 -36.09 10.13 4.79
N ASP A 320 -35.73 8.87 4.53
CA ASP A 320 -36.63 7.88 3.95
C ASP A 320 -37.79 7.52 4.91
N GLU A 321 -37.51 7.56 6.24
CA GLU A 321 -38.50 7.32 7.29
C GLU A 321 -39.22 8.63 7.76
N ASP A 322 -38.91 9.76 7.14
CA ASP A 322 -39.47 11.09 7.46
C ASP A 322 -39.19 11.57 8.92
N LYS A 323 -38.06 11.10 9.47
CA LYS A 323 -37.50 11.47 10.77
C LYS A 323 -36.58 12.68 10.61
N LEU A 324 -37.15 13.87 10.47
CA LEU A 324 -36.43 15.05 9.99
C LEU A 324 -35.40 15.56 11.00
N ASP A 325 -35.67 15.53 12.30
CA ASP A 325 -34.76 16.00 13.35
C ASP A 325 -33.51 15.10 13.41
N GLU A 326 -33.70 13.78 13.37
CA GLU A 326 -32.62 12.80 13.34
C GLU A 326 -31.80 12.92 12.05
N ALA A 327 -32.48 13.13 10.90
CA ALA A 327 -31.80 13.32 9.62
C ALA A 327 -30.90 14.57 9.65
N ILE A 328 -31.36 15.70 10.20
CA ILE A 328 -30.56 16.92 10.36
C ILE A 328 -29.37 16.65 11.30
N ALA A 329 -29.56 15.93 12.40
CA ALA A 329 -28.50 15.63 13.35
C ALA A 329 -27.38 14.77 12.70
N HIS A 330 -27.76 13.69 12.05
CA HIS A 330 -26.81 12.83 11.36
C HIS A 330 -26.14 13.52 10.15
N ALA A 331 -26.86 14.31 9.37
CA ALA A 331 -26.31 15.07 8.26
C ALA A 331 -25.26 16.11 8.72
N ARG A 332 -25.50 16.79 9.84
CA ARG A 332 -24.53 17.72 10.45
C ARG A 332 -23.28 16.97 10.91
N GLU A 333 -23.43 15.83 11.55
CA GLU A 333 -22.30 15.02 11.96
C GLU A 333 -21.50 14.56 10.75
N ALA A 334 -22.16 14.06 9.70
CA ALA A 334 -21.53 13.68 8.45
C ALA A 334 -20.74 14.83 7.83
N ARG A 335 -21.34 16.03 7.76
CA ARG A 335 -20.70 17.23 7.24
C ARG A 335 -19.44 17.59 8.01
N HIS A 336 -19.51 17.67 9.33
CA HIS A 336 -18.33 17.99 10.15
C HIS A 336 -17.22 16.96 10.06
N ALA A 337 -17.56 15.67 9.99
CA ALA A 337 -16.57 14.61 9.81
C ALA A 337 -15.92 14.67 8.41
N SER A 338 -16.70 14.94 7.36
CA SER A 338 -16.20 15.10 6.00
C SER A 338 -15.34 16.35 5.83
N GLU A 339 -15.64 17.45 6.53
CA GLU A 339 -14.77 18.63 6.60
C GLU A 339 -13.39 18.28 7.18
N ARG A 340 -13.36 17.54 8.31
CA ARG A 340 -12.08 17.14 8.95
C ARG A 340 -11.28 16.12 8.14
N SER A 341 -11.97 15.23 7.42
CA SER A 341 -11.31 14.24 6.56
C SER A 341 -10.88 14.77 5.18
N GLY A 342 -11.37 15.97 4.81
CA GLY A 342 -11.16 16.55 3.48
C GLY A 342 -11.98 15.86 2.37
N ASP A 343 -13.03 15.12 2.71
CA ASP A 343 -13.86 14.41 1.74
C ASP A 343 -14.96 15.33 1.18
N HIS A 344 -14.65 15.98 0.07
CA HIS A 344 -15.54 16.94 -0.56
C HIS A 344 -16.83 16.33 -1.11
N LEU A 345 -16.82 15.04 -1.52
CA LEU A 345 -18.02 14.37 -2.04
C LEU A 345 -19.03 14.15 -0.93
N HIS A 346 -18.63 13.51 0.16
CA HIS A 346 -19.53 13.26 1.29
C HIS A 346 -19.90 14.56 2.01
N LEU A 347 -19.02 15.57 2.01
CA LEU A 347 -19.34 16.91 2.48
C LEU A 347 -20.52 17.51 1.70
N ALA A 348 -20.49 17.47 0.37
CA ALA A 348 -21.55 17.99 -0.48
C ALA A 348 -22.87 17.19 -0.30
N LEU A 349 -22.77 15.85 -0.22
CA LEU A 349 -23.93 14.99 0.03
C LEU A 349 -24.59 15.27 1.40
N ALA A 350 -23.79 15.43 2.45
CA ALA A 350 -24.27 15.74 3.79
C ALA A 350 -24.96 17.09 3.84
N ALA A 351 -24.40 18.13 3.20
CA ALA A 351 -24.99 19.45 3.11
C ALA A 351 -26.33 19.41 2.34
N ALA A 352 -26.42 18.65 1.26
CA ALA A 352 -27.65 18.46 0.50
C ALA A 352 -28.75 17.79 1.35
N MET A 353 -28.42 16.75 2.11
CA MET A 353 -29.37 16.06 3.00
C MET A 353 -29.82 16.93 4.16
N GLU A 354 -28.93 17.75 4.75
CA GLU A 354 -29.30 18.73 5.78
C GLU A 354 -30.30 19.76 5.23
N GLY A 355 -30.07 20.29 4.03
CA GLY A 355 -30.95 21.21 3.33
C GLY A 355 -32.32 20.60 3.01
N GLU A 356 -32.35 19.38 2.48
CA GLU A 356 -33.60 18.67 2.16
C GLU A 356 -34.45 18.42 3.42
N ALA A 357 -33.85 17.98 4.52
CA ALA A 357 -34.54 17.76 5.78
C ALA A 357 -35.14 19.05 6.33
N ALA A 358 -34.40 20.16 6.31
CA ALA A 358 -34.86 21.46 6.75
C ALA A 358 -36.03 22.01 5.89
N GLU A 359 -35.97 21.81 4.57
CA GLU A 359 -37.03 22.21 3.66
C GLU A 359 -38.33 21.41 3.88
N ARG A 360 -38.19 20.08 4.07
CA ARG A 360 -39.34 19.21 4.40
C ARG A 360 -39.98 19.60 5.74
N ASP A 361 -39.19 19.92 6.78
CA ASP A 361 -39.66 20.33 8.08
C ASP A 361 -40.40 21.68 8.00
N PHE A 362 -39.85 22.69 7.31
CA PHE A 362 -40.51 23.98 7.07
C PHE A 362 -41.82 23.80 6.33
N SER A 363 -41.88 22.92 5.35
CA SER A 363 -43.10 22.64 4.59
C SER A 363 -44.20 22.02 5.46
N LYS A 364 -43.88 21.11 6.38
CA LYS A 364 -44.79 20.53 7.37
C LYS A 364 -45.36 21.61 8.32
N LEU A 365 -44.47 22.43 8.89
CA LEU A 365 -44.86 23.52 9.78
C LEU A 365 -45.80 24.52 9.06
N SER A 366 -45.46 24.89 7.83
CA SER A 366 -46.29 25.78 7.00
C SER A 366 -47.66 25.20 6.69
N ALA A 367 -47.78 23.90 6.47
CA ALA A 367 -49.05 23.21 6.25
C ALA A 367 -49.90 23.13 7.53
N LEU A 368 -49.28 22.99 8.70
CA LEU A 368 -49.97 23.00 10.00
C LEU A 368 -50.52 24.38 10.34
N LEU A 369 -49.82 25.47 10.02
CA LEU A 369 -50.24 26.86 10.27
C LEU A 369 -51.36 27.33 9.33
N ARG A 370 -51.61 26.63 8.23
CA ARG A 370 -52.72 26.94 7.29
C ARG A 370 -54.03 26.21 7.60
N LYS A 371 -54.03 25.29 8.56
CA LYS A 371 -55.20 24.58 9.09
C LYS A 371 -55.72 25.26 10.35
#